data_81f333c8b5ee9b40ca63949363e9f31c
#
_entry.id   81f333c8b5ee9b40ca63949363e9f31c
#
_cell.length_a   1.000
_cell.length_b   1.000
_cell.length_c   1.000
_cell.angle_alpha   90.00
_cell.angle_beta   90.00
_cell.angle_gamma   90.00
#
_symmetry.space_group_name_H-M   'P 1'
#
loop_
_entity.id
_entity.type
_entity.pdbx_description
1 polymer ?
#
loop_
_entity_poly.entity_id
_entity_poly.type
_entity_poly.pdbx_seq_one_letter_code
_entity_poly.pdbx_strand_id
1 'polypeptide(L)'
;MSPLHSQRQVSVEMYNNQNQLVETKTGNVNYNASSGLFDGTISLGSSFQSGVYTVKVKTGKYLRVVVPGIQTVNVGQTAYLPPVAMVLGDINGDNSINIVDYNTLMGCYSDLLEATDCAQGNAVLADLTDDGHVNQFDYNLFLRELSSREGQ
;
A
#
# COMPACT_ATOMS: atom_id res chain seq x y z
N MET A 1 3.95 16.78 7.48
CA MET A 1 3.86 17.20 6.07
C MET A 1 2.73 16.38 5.46
N SER A 2 1.83 17.00 4.71
CA SER A 2 0.76 16.25 4.03
C SER A 2 1.33 15.63 2.75
N PRO A 3 0.90 14.41 2.36
CA PRO A 3 1.35 13.79 1.13
C PRO A 3 0.85 14.58 -0.08
N LEU A 4 1.59 14.54 -1.19
CA LEU A 4 1.19 15.16 -2.45
C LEU A 4 -0.09 14.48 -2.99
N HIS A 5 -0.14 13.16 -2.89
CA HIS A 5 -1.31 12.37 -3.27
C HIS A 5 -2.17 12.07 -2.03
N SER A 6 -3.18 12.93 -1.81
CA SER A 6 -4.09 12.82 -0.67
C SER A 6 -5.10 11.67 -0.79
N GLN A 7 -5.19 11.00 -1.93
CA GLN A 7 -6.04 9.84 -2.15
C GLN A 7 -5.19 8.65 -2.60
N ARG A 8 -5.52 7.45 -2.10
CA ARG A 8 -4.87 6.20 -2.48
C ARG A 8 -5.90 5.13 -2.77
N GLN A 9 -5.67 4.37 -3.82
CA GLN A 9 -6.43 3.15 -4.06
C GLN A 9 -5.86 2.04 -3.17
N VAL A 10 -6.73 1.33 -2.48
CA VAL A 10 -6.38 0.16 -1.68
C VAL A 10 -7.13 -1.06 -2.16
N SER A 11 -6.50 -2.20 -2.04
CA SER A 11 -7.08 -3.52 -2.26
C SER A 11 -7.22 -4.21 -0.90
N VAL A 12 -8.40 -4.76 -0.65
CA VAL A 12 -8.73 -5.52 0.56
C VAL A 12 -9.05 -6.94 0.16
N GLU A 13 -8.30 -7.88 0.70
CA GLU A 13 -8.48 -9.32 0.48
C GLU A 13 -9.05 -9.96 1.74
N MET A 14 -10.10 -10.74 1.58
CA MET A 14 -10.81 -11.43 2.66
C MET A 14 -10.53 -12.92 2.59
N TYR A 15 -10.00 -13.48 3.65
CA TYR A 15 -9.67 -14.91 3.77
C TYR A 15 -10.53 -15.57 4.84
N ASN A 16 -11.08 -16.74 4.54
CA ASN A 16 -11.85 -17.54 5.49
C ASN A 16 -10.93 -18.24 6.53
N ASN A 17 -11.53 -18.98 7.45
CA ASN A 17 -10.82 -19.72 8.49
C ASN A 17 -9.94 -20.87 7.96
N GLN A 18 -10.09 -21.25 6.70
CA GLN A 18 -9.26 -22.23 6.01
C GLN A 18 -8.12 -21.55 5.21
N ASN A 19 -7.92 -20.25 5.42
CA ASN A 19 -6.96 -19.42 4.70
C ASN A 19 -7.17 -19.40 3.17
N GLN A 20 -8.42 -19.52 2.74
CA GLN A 20 -8.80 -19.40 1.33
C GLN A 20 -9.27 -17.98 1.08
N LEU A 21 -8.78 -17.38 -0.02
CA LEU A 21 -9.26 -16.10 -0.50
C LEU A 21 -10.71 -16.22 -0.96
N VAL A 22 -11.61 -15.50 -0.33
CA VAL A 22 -13.06 -15.53 -0.65
C VAL A 22 -13.53 -14.29 -1.38
N GLU A 23 -12.84 -13.16 -1.20
CA GLU A 23 -13.20 -11.91 -1.86
C GLU A 23 -12.01 -10.96 -1.95
N THR A 24 -11.97 -10.18 -3.01
CA THR A 24 -11.06 -9.03 -3.17
C THR A 24 -11.87 -7.83 -3.61
N LYS A 25 -11.75 -6.73 -2.89
CA LYS A 25 -12.37 -5.44 -3.23
C LYS A 25 -11.33 -4.34 -3.27
N THR A 26 -11.54 -3.40 -4.16
CA THR A 26 -10.74 -2.19 -4.25
C THR A 26 -11.59 -0.98 -3.91
N GLY A 27 -10.96 0.04 -3.37
CA GLY A 27 -11.61 1.30 -3.09
C GLY A 27 -10.57 2.37 -2.80
N ASN A 28 -11.04 3.59 -2.59
CA ASN A 28 -10.16 4.72 -2.30
C ASN A 28 -10.23 5.09 -0.82
N VAL A 29 -9.07 5.40 -0.26
CA VAL A 29 -8.91 6.02 1.05
C VAL A 29 -8.31 7.40 0.88
N ASN A 30 -8.66 8.32 1.78
CA ASN A 30 -8.22 9.70 1.73
C ASN A 30 -7.36 10.03 2.95
N TYR A 31 -6.39 10.91 2.76
CA TYR A 31 -5.57 11.40 3.85
C TYR A 31 -6.37 12.30 4.78
N ASN A 32 -6.37 11.95 6.06
CA ASN A 32 -6.99 12.72 7.12
C ASN A 32 -5.90 13.48 7.89
N ALA A 33 -5.83 14.79 7.67
CA ALA A 33 -4.80 15.63 8.28
C ALA A 33 -4.89 15.70 9.83
N SER A 34 -6.08 15.42 10.39
CA SER A 34 -6.26 15.44 11.85
C SER A 34 -5.67 14.21 12.54
N SER A 35 -5.75 13.05 11.89
CA SER A 35 -5.19 11.80 12.41
C SER A 35 -3.80 11.48 11.85
N GLY A 36 -3.42 12.08 10.71
CA GLY A 36 -2.22 11.73 9.97
C GLY A 36 -2.31 10.39 9.24
N LEU A 37 -3.49 9.80 9.12
CA LEU A 37 -3.73 8.50 8.53
C LEU A 37 -4.53 8.63 7.22
N PHE A 38 -4.49 7.57 6.42
CA PHE A 38 -5.42 7.38 5.32
C PHE A 38 -6.60 6.55 5.81
N ASP A 39 -7.81 7.03 5.61
CA ASP A 39 -9.04 6.34 5.98
C ASP A 39 -10.08 6.37 4.86
N GLY A 40 -11.04 5.45 4.92
CA GLY A 40 -12.11 5.32 3.94
C GLY A 40 -12.97 4.09 4.19
N THR A 41 -14.05 3.97 3.43
CA THR A 41 -14.96 2.83 3.49
C THR A 41 -14.97 2.11 2.15
N ILE A 42 -14.80 0.78 2.20
CA ILE A 42 -14.83 -0.08 1.02
C ILE A 42 -16.02 -1.01 1.13
N SER A 43 -16.89 -0.97 0.12
CA SER A 43 -18.06 -1.83 0.06
C SER A 43 -17.66 -3.25 -0.36
N LEU A 44 -18.04 -4.23 0.43
CA LEU A 44 -17.89 -5.65 0.08
C LEU A 44 -19.03 -6.15 -0.83
N GLY A 45 -20.09 -5.36 -0.98
CA GLY A 45 -21.28 -5.74 -1.76
C GLY A 45 -22.31 -6.49 -0.93
N SER A 46 -23.54 -6.54 -1.44
CA SER A 46 -24.69 -7.15 -0.73
C SER A 46 -24.68 -8.69 -0.73
N SER A 47 -23.87 -9.30 -1.59
CA SER A 47 -23.73 -10.78 -1.68
C SER A 47 -22.64 -11.32 -0.74
N PHE A 48 -21.86 -10.45 -0.09
CA PHE A 48 -20.83 -10.88 0.86
C PHE A 48 -21.47 -11.45 2.12
N GLN A 49 -20.99 -12.58 2.60
CA GLN A 49 -21.61 -13.30 3.73
C GLN A 49 -21.08 -12.79 5.08
N SER A 50 -21.95 -12.80 6.07
CA SER A 50 -21.53 -12.57 7.47
C SER A 50 -20.62 -13.69 7.94
N GLY A 51 -19.57 -13.33 8.67
CA GLY A 51 -18.60 -14.31 9.16
C GLY A 51 -17.39 -13.68 9.79
N VAL A 52 -16.38 -14.51 10.01
CA VAL A 52 -15.09 -14.11 10.55
C VAL A 52 -14.01 -14.33 9.49
N TYR A 53 -13.15 -13.32 9.32
CA TYR A 53 -12.19 -13.29 8.23
C TYR A 53 -10.83 -12.79 8.70
N THR A 54 -9.78 -13.31 8.08
CA THR A 54 -8.47 -12.65 8.06
C THR A 54 -8.48 -11.65 6.90
N VAL A 55 -8.10 -10.42 7.18
CA VAL A 55 -8.09 -9.34 6.20
C VAL A 55 -6.65 -8.98 5.86
N LYS A 56 -6.35 -8.89 4.58
CA LYS A 56 -5.08 -8.34 4.09
C LYS A 56 -5.35 -7.08 3.27
N VAL A 57 -4.44 -6.12 3.39
CA VAL A 57 -4.53 -4.83 2.70
C VAL A 57 -3.27 -4.59 1.89
N LYS A 58 -3.43 -4.09 0.67
CA LYS A 58 -2.35 -3.68 -0.22
C LYS A 58 -2.68 -2.32 -0.84
N THR A 59 -1.68 -1.47 -1.00
CA THR A 59 -1.76 -0.24 -1.76
C THR A 59 -0.45 0.05 -2.48
N GLY A 60 -0.53 0.48 -3.72
CA GLY A 60 0.59 0.94 -4.56
C GLY A 60 1.96 0.32 -4.23
N LYS A 61 2.89 1.18 -3.90
CA LYS A 61 4.30 0.90 -3.59
C LYS A 61 4.58 0.36 -2.16
N TYR A 62 3.55 -0.19 -1.49
CA TYR A 62 3.65 -0.76 -0.14
C TYR A 62 3.52 -2.27 -0.18
N LEU A 63 4.22 -2.98 0.72
CA LEU A 63 4.00 -4.40 0.94
C LEU A 63 2.59 -4.67 1.46
N ARG A 64 2.02 -5.80 1.06
CA ARG A 64 0.76 -6.28 1.61
C ARG A 64 0.92 -6.57 3.10
N VAL A 65 -0.09 -6.21 3.89
CA VAL A 65 -0.09 -6.39 5.34
C VAL A 65 -1.35 -7.12 5.79
N VAL A 66 -1.20 -8.01 6.77
CA VAL A 66 -2.33 -8.61 7.48
C VAL A 66 -2.85 -7.62 8.52
N VAL A 67 -4.15 -7.36 8.51
CA VAL A 67 -4.80 -6.59 9.58
C VAL A 67 -4.77 -7.43 10.87
N PRO A 68 -4.29 -6.89 12.00
CA PRO A 68 -4.17 -7.66 13.22
C PRO A 68 -5.52 -8.21 13.71
N GLY A 69 -5.52 -9.49 14.09
CA GLY A 69 -6.70 -10.18 14.61
C GLY A 69 -7.65 -10.67 13.51
N ILE A 70 -8.66 -11.41 13.95
CA ILE A 70 -9.74 -11.90 13.11
C ILE A 70 -10.83 -10.85 13.08
N GLN A 71 -11.32 -10.51 11.88
CA GLN A 71 -12.31 -9.47 11.68
C GLN A 71 -13.71 -10.09 11.55
N THR A 72 -14.66 -9.59 12.33
CA THR A 72 -16.07 -10.00 12.20
C THR A 72 -16.79 -9.04 11.25
N VAL A 73 -17.36 -9.59 10.20
CA VAL A 73 -18.13 -8.85 9.20
C VAL A 73 -19.59 -9.30 9.26
N ASN A 74 -20.51 -8.36 9.37
CA ASN A 74 -21.95 -8.61 9.32
C ASN A 74 -22.56 -7.89 8.11
N VAL A 75 -23.36 -8.59 7.33
CA VAL A 75 -24.06 -8.00 6.18
C VAL A 75 -24.90 -6.80 6.61
N GLY A 76 -24.79 -5.71 5.85
CA GLY A 76 -25.51 -4.47 6.14
C GLY A 76 -24.92 -3.62 7.26
N GLN A 77 -23.79 -4.01 7.83
CA GLN A 77 -23.07 -3.25 8.85
C GLN A 77 -21.66 -2.86 8.40
N THR A 78 -21.14 -1.78 8.97
CA THR A 78 -19.74 -1.39 8.78
C THR A 78 -18.85 -2.08 9.80
N ALA A 79 -17.88 -2.86 9.34
CA ALA A 79 -16.81 -3.40 10.17
C ALA A 79 -15.66 -2.40 10.22
N TYR A 80 -15.17 -2.09 11.41
CA TYR A 80 -14.05 -1.16 11.62
C TYR A 80 -12.76 -1.96 11.79
N LEU A 81 -11.80 -1.73 10.90
CA LEU A 81 -10.49 -2.34 10.98
C LEU A 81 -9.54 -1.46 11.80
N PRO A 82 -8.66 -2.06 12.61
CA PRO A 82 -7.62 -1.29 13.27
C PRO A 82 -6.64 -0.69 12.24
N PRO A 83 -6.01 0.46 12.53
CA PRO A 83 -4.98 1.02 11.66
C PRO A 83 -3.79 0.06 11.53
N VAL A 84 -3.24 0.00 10.32
CA VAL A 84 -2.07 -0.83 10.02
C VAL A 84 -0.92 0.05 9.52
N ALA A 85 0.29 -0.25 9.97
CA ALA A 85 1.51 0.30 9.39
C ALA A 85 1.92 -0.57 8.20
N MET A 86 2.18 0.05 7.07
CA MET A 86 2.60 -0.63 5.85
C MET A 86 4.05 -0.29 5.54
N VAL A 87 4.79 -1.27 5.06
CA VAL A 87 6.19 -1.12 4.64
C VAL A 87 6.22 -0.65 3.19
N LEU A 88 6.98 0.38 2.93
CA LEU A 88 7.12 1.05 1.65
C LEU A 88 8.34 0.52 0.89
N GLY A 89 8.30 0.51 -0.44
CA GLY A 89 9.45 0.16 -1.28
C GLY A 89 9.20 -0.93 -2.33
N ASP A 90 8.02 -1.51 -2.34
CA ASP A 90 7.57 -2.45 -3.39
C ASP A 90 7.13 -1.65 -4.63
N ILE A 91 8.13 -1.18 -5.38
CA ILE A 91 7.93 -0.25 -6.50
C ILE A 91 7.31 -0.97 -7.71
N ASN A 92 7.73 -2.21 -7.94
CA ASN A 92 7.22 -3.04 -9.05
C ASN A 92 5.88 -3.73 -8.74
N GLY A 93 5.45 -3.75 -7.46
CA GLY A 93 4.16 -4.28 -7.01
C GLY A 93 4.13 -5.81 -6.84
N ASP A 94 5.29 -6.49 -6.83
CA ASP A 94 5.38 -7.95 -6.71
C ASP A 94 5.25 -8.47 -5.27
N ASN A 95 5.04 -7.56 -4.32
CA ASN A 95 4.94 -7.81 -2.89
C ASN A 95 6.25 -8.25 -2.22
N SER A 96 7.38 -7.86 -2.79
CA SER A 96 8.73 -8.07 -2.24
C SER A 96 9.55 -6.80 -2.41
N ILE A 97 10.40 -6.47 -1.45
CA ILE A 97 11.37 -5.38 -1.61
C ILE A 97 12.72 -6.00 -1.95
N ASN A 98 13.18 -5.77 -3.19
CA ASN A 98 14.36 -6.44 -3.70
C ASN A 98 15.16 -5.57 -4.70
N ILE A 99 16.12 -6.19 -5.39
CA ILE A 99 16.99 -5.50 -6.36
C ILE A 99 16.22 -4.92 -7.56
N VAL A 100 15.04 -5.46 -7.89
CA VAL A 100 14.23 -4.94 -9.02
C VAL A 100 13.65 -3.58 -8.66
N ASP A 101 13.15 -3.43 -7.42
CA ASP A 101 12.67 -2.14 -6.91
C ASP A 101 13.79 -1.12 -6.82
N TYR A 102 14.94 -1.54 -6.31
CA TYR A 102 16.15 -0.71 -6.26
C TYR A 102 16.54 -0.19 -7.64
N ASN A 103 16.59 -1.06 -8.66
CA ASN A 103 16.92 -0.67 -10.00
C ASN A 103 15.91 0.31 -10.60
N THR A 104 14.63 0.11 -10.31
CA THR A 104 13.56 1.04 -10.72
C THR A 104 13.72 2.41 -10.04
N LEU A 105 14.01 2.42 -8.74
CA LEU A 105 14.30 3.65 -8.01
C LEU A 105 15.49 4.40 -8.61
N MET A 106 16.59 3.68 -8.85
CA MET A 106 17.82 4.28 -9.38
C MET A 106 17.66 4.76 -10.83
N GLY A 107 16.84 4.08 -11.64
CA GLY A 107 16.50 4.53 -12.99
C GLY A 107 15.72 5.84 -13.03
N CYS A 108 15.01 6.17 -11.94
CA CYS A 108 14.25 7.41 -11.79
C CYS A 108 14.94 8.45 -10.89
N TYR A 109 16.09 8.13 -10.32
CA TYR A 109 16.80 9.03 -9.42
C TYR A 109 17.26 10.31 -10.13
N SER A 110 16.90 11.45 -9.59
CA SER A 110 17.14 12.77 -10.19
C SER A 110 17.42 13.81 -9.10
N ASP A 111 18.68 13.93 -8.70
CA ASP A 111 19.08 14.89 -7.68
C ASP A 111 19.57 16.22 -8.29
N LEU A 112 20.40 16.15 -9.34
CA LEU A 112 20.98 17.32 -10.01
C LEU A 112 20.60 17.43 -11.49
N LEU A 113 20.28 16.31 -12.12
CA LEU A 113 19.90 16.21 -13.54
C LEU A 113 18.65 15.34 -13.63
N GLU A 114 17.81 15.60 -14.63
CA GLU A 114 16.65 14.76 -14.90
C GLU A 114 17.07 13.33 -15.24
N ALA A 115 16.38 12.35 -14.67
CA ALA A 115 16.60 10.96 -14.96
C ALA A 115 16.26 10.65 -16.42
N THR A 116 17.22 10.09 -17.17
CA THR A 116 17.05 9.75 -18.59
C THR A 116 16.44 8.36 -18.81
N ASP A 117 16.56 7.49 -17.81
CA ASP A 117 16.18 6.08 -17.91
C ASP A 117 14.90 5.72 -17.13
N CYS A 118 14.20 6.74 -16.62
CA CYS A 118 12.94 6.54 -15.91
C CYS A 118 11.81 6.20 -16.88
N ALA A 119 11.37 4.96 -16.90
CA ALA A 119 10.23 4.54 -17.69
C ALA A 119 8.96 5.30 -17.26
N GLN A 120 8.07 5.57 -18.22
CA GLN A 120 6.85 6.33 -17.99
C GLN A 120 6.02 5.68 -16.86
N GLY A 121 5.67 6.47 -15.87
CA GLY A 121 4.92 6.04 -14.67
C GLY A 121 5.77 5.57 -13.50
N ASN A 122 7.04 5.19 -13.73
CA ASN A 122 7.91 4.72 -12.65
C ASN A 122 8.31 5.85 -11.69
N ALA A 123 8.38 7.10 -12.15
CA ALA A 123 8.70 8.24 -11.29
C ALA A 123 7.72 8.37 -10.10
N VAL A 124 6.42 8.21 -10.36
CA VAL A 124 5.40 8.27 -9.29
C VAL A 124 5.51 7.12 -8.30
N LEU A 125 5.92 5.94 -8.80
CA LEU A 125 6.12 4.76 -7.94
C LEU A 125 7.42 4.86 -7.14
N ALA A 126 8.47 5.42 -7.74
CA ALA A 126 9.78 5.60 -7.12
C ALA A 126 9.85 6.80 -6.16
N ASP A 127 8.95 7.78 -6.29
CA ASP A 127 8.76 8.87 -5.31
C ASP A 127 8.14 8.29 -4.04
N LEU A 128 8.98 7.77 -3.16
CA LEU A 128 8.56 7.09 -1.94
C LEU A 128 8.10 8.08 -0.86
N THR A 129 8.68 9.26 -0.85
CA THR A 129 8.33 10.34 0.09
C THR A 129 7.02 11.04 -0.27
N ASP A 130 6.56 10.87 -1.51
CA ASP A 130 5.35 11.52 -2.05
C ASP A 130 5.48 13.06 -2.04
N ASP A 131 6.68 13.55 -2.43
CA ASP A 131 6.99 14.98 -2.53
C ASP A 131 7.08 15.49 -3.98
N GLY A 132 6.91 14.61 -4.95
CA GLY A 132 6.94 14.89 -6.40
C GLY A 132 8.32 14.76 -7.03
N HIS A 133 9.32 14.33 -6.29
CA HIS A 133 10.70 14.15 -6.76
C HIS A 133 11.22 12.76 -6.39
N VAL A 134 12.09 12.21 -7.21
CA VAL A 134 12.83 10.98 -6.87
C VAL A 134 14.27 11.35 -6.59
N ASN A 135 14.65 11.41 -5.31
CA ASN A 135 15.93 11.96 -4.89
C ASN A 135 16.53 11.19 -3.68
N GLN A 136 17.49 11.80 -3.02
CA GLN A 136 18.17 11.22 -1.86
C GLN A 136 17.22 10.82 -0.71
N PHE A 137 16.09 11.50 -0.54
CA PHE A 137 15.15 11.19 0.53
C PHE A 137 14.43 9.86 0.27
N ASP A 138 14.06 9.60 -1.00
CA ASP A 138 13.46 8.32 -1.41
C ASP A 138 14.45 7.17 -1.30
N TYR A 139 15.68 7.40 -1.74
CA TYR A 139 16.76 6.43 -1.60
C TYR A 139 17.01 6.05 -0.13
N ASN A 140 17.11 7.02 0.76
CA ASN A 140 17.31 6.77 2.19
C ASN A 140 16.10 6.04 2.81
N LEU A 141 14.89 6.41 2.38
CA LEU A 141 13.67 5.74 2.82
C LEU A 141 13.64 4.28 2.36
N PHE A 142 13.98 4.02 1.09
CA PHE A 142 14.09 2.67 0.56
C PHE A 142 15.09 1.82 1.34
N LEU A 143 16.29 2.33 1.61
CA LEU A 143 17.31 1.61 2.38
C LEU A 143 16.84 1.26 3.80
N ARG A 144 16.10 2.17 4.44
CA ARG A 144 15.54 1.93 5.76
C ARG A 144 14.54 0.76 5.74
N GLU A 145 13.71 0.68 4.71
CA GLU A 145 12.66 -0.33 4.58
C GLU A 145 13.17 -1.66 4.00
N LEU A 146 14.36 -1.69 3.42
CA LEU A 146 14.92 -2.89 2.77
C LEU A 146 15.06 -4.10 3.71
N SER A 147 15.04 -3.89 5.03
CA SER A 147 15.03 -4.97 6.02
C SER A 147 13.71 -5.75 6.06
N SER A 148 12.63 -5.17 5.58
CA SER A 148 11.29 -5.77 5.49
C SER A 148 11.06 -6.22 4.05
N ARG A 149 11.36 -7.46 3.74
CA ARG A 149 11.59 -7.91 2.36
C ARG A 149 10.35 -8.40 1.63
N GLU A 150 9.37 -8.94 2.36
CA GLU A 150 8.20 -9.58 1.77
C GLU A 150 6.92 -9.18 2.51
N GLY A 151 5.84 -8.97 1.76
CA GLY A 151 4.51 -8.76 2.29
C GLY A 151 3.87 -10.09 2.76
N GLN A 152 2.86 -9.97 3.57
CA GLN A 152 2.13 -11.09 4.18
C GLN A 152 0.91 -11.50 3.36
#